data_ba498478b8a4298628940eedc2e9e0d1
#
_entry.id   ba498478b8a4298628940eedc2e9e0d1
#
_cell.length_a   1.000
_cell.length_b   1.000
_cell.length_c   1.000
_cell.angle_alpha   90.00
_cell.angle_beta   90.00
_cell.angle_gamma   90.00
#
_symmetry.space_group_name_H-M   'P 1'
#
loop_
_entity.id
_entity.type
_entity.pdbx_description
1 polymer ?
#
loop_
_entity_poly.entity_id
_entity_poly.type
_entity_poly.pdbx_seq_one_letter_code
_entity_poly.pdbx_strand_id
1 'polypeptide(L)'
;NENFNPIRKPIVTFNDKSVEEKEALIKEIPVFRELGHKFVNKEVSSGDFKAMSGGMGSYAQRGGQDFMIRLRIPSGIMSMDKFKKVYELAKKQNLDKVHLTTRQAIQLHSLSIDGVCDTMEEALKNDIFTRGGGGNFPRNVSISPLSGVDVEEAFDVTPYAEAVNEHFMSKITTYKLPRKLKVSFSSSEKDCGNSTVADLGFLAIKKDNKEYFKVYIGGGIGKNPAKSVEFDSLINPNEILYHVEAITNLFIAEGDYENKNKARIRYIVDRMGEEAFLNCYKEHLNKVFESENLDVNIEYKEYKKQGIKTSITHNRLIPQKQEGLYSVYFHPVCGQLSMSNYKLLIDKLDKLEDIEIRLSMNEGMYIRNLNGEEAVELINLTQNLGGETKLEQSVACIGSNICQIGIADSQGMLEDILKYFKEKNFNDDILPKIRISGCTNSCGTHQMGILGFAGKKKRVNNVVTESFELYLGGEKGKDKTKLGSYIGDITRENVPEFLYELAKSVEESNLTYEEYIVENNEQLNNIIDKYLAEERVVKA
;
A
#
# COMPACT_ATOMS: atom_id res chain seq x y z
N ASN A 1 -31.35 8.97 38.11
CA ASN A 1 -30.55 8.97 36.88
C ASN A 1 -29.81 7.63 36.80
N GLU A 2 -30.52 6.62 36.38
CA GLU A 2 -29.95 5.32 36.07
C GLU A 2 -29.17 5.45 34.74
N ASN A 3 -27.88 5.24 34.83
CA ASN A 3 -27.00 5.12 33.67
C ASN A 3 -27.45 3.91 32.86
N PHE A 4 -28.21 4.15 31.83
CA PHE A 4 -28.54 3.16 30.81
C PHE A 4 -27.23 2.83 30.06
N ASN A 5 -26.59 1.74 30.44
CA ASN A 5 -25.43 1.21 29.73
C ASN A 5 -25.99 0.34 28.61
N PRO A 6 -26.05 0.80 27.35
CA PRO A 6 -26.61 -0.01 26.29
C PRO A 6 -25.75 -1.28 26.15
N ILE A 7 -26.42 -2.43 26.06
CA ILE A 7 -25.77 -3.73 25.87
C ILE A 7 -24.87 -3.61 24.64
N ARG A 8 -23.55 -3.63 24.88
CA ARG A 8 -22.56 -3.60 23.80
C ARG A 8 -22.74 -4.86 22.94
N LYS A 9 -23.15 -4.68 21.69
CA LYS A 9 -23.07 -5.79 20.75
C LYS A 9 -21.60 -6.08 20.49
N PRO A 10 -21.14 -7.33 20.65
CA PRO A 10 -19.76 -7.66 20.32
C PRO A 10 -19.51 -7.32 18.85
N ILE A 11 -18.33 -6.79 18.56
CA ILE A 11 -17.88 -6.61 17.18
C ILE A 11 -17.71 -8.00 16.60
N VAL A 12 -18.52 -8.33 15.59
CA VAL A 12 -18.43 -9.64 14.91
C VAL A 12 -17.14 -9.65 14.11
N THR A 13 -16.20 -10.50 14.50
CA THR A 13 -14.95 -10.64 13.76
C THR A 13 -15.21 -11.35 12.44
N PHE A 14 -14.38 -11.07 11.44
CA PHE A 14 -14.50 -11.74 10.14
C PHE A 14 -14.19 -13.24 10.22
N ASN A 15 -13.32 -13.62 11.16
CA ASN A 15 -13.04 -15.02 11.49
C ASN A 15 -14.26 -15.73 12.12
N ASP A 16 -15.18 -14.95 12.70
CA ASP A 16 -16.42 -15.45 13.30
C ASP A 16 -17.60 -15.46 12.31
N LYS A 17 -17.36 -15.18 11.02
CA LYS A 17 -18.41 -15.35 10.01
C LYS A 17 -18.89 -16.79 10.04
N SER A 18 -20.21 -16.95 10.12
CA SER A 18 -20.82 -18.25 10.10
C SER A 18 -20.50 -19.01 8.81
N VAL A 19 -20.59 -20.34 8.87
CA VAL A 19 -20.45 -21.18 7.68
C VAL A 19 -21.40 -20.72 6.58
N GLU A 20 -22.61 -20.29 6.94
CA GLU A 20 -23.65 -19.80 6.03
C GLU A 20 -23.22 -18.51 5.30
N GLU A 21 -22.55 -17.59 6.00
CA GLU A 21 -22.03 -16.35 5.37
C GLU A 21 -20.90 -16.64 4.39
N LYS A 22 -19.99 -17.56 4.73
CA LYS A 22 -18.94 -18.03 3.80
C LYS A 22 -19.55 -18.72 2.60
N GLU A 23 -20.54 -19.56 2.80
CA GLU A 23 -21.28 -20.21 1.71
C GLU A 23 -21.98 -19.19 0.81
N ALA A 24 -22.52 -18.12 1.37
CA ALA A 24 -23.12 -17.04 0.59
C ALA A 24 -22.09 -16.37 -0.33
N LEU A 25 -20.88 -16.11 0.15
CA LEU A 25 -19.78 -15.58 -0.65
C LEU A 25 -19.33 -16.56 -1.73
N ILE A 26 -19.28 -17.85 -1.42
CA ILE A 26 -18.94 -18.91 -2.39
C ILE A 26 -19.99 -18.95 -3.51
N LYS A 27 -21.26 -18.75 -3.20
CA LYS A 27 -22.35 -18.74 -4.21
C LYS A 27 -22.27 -17.59 -5.21
N GLU A 28 -21.57 -16.51 -4.88
CA GLU A 28 -21.31 -15.42 -5.83
C GLU A 28 -20.33 -15.84 -6.93
N ILE A 29 -19.47 -16.80 -6.67
CA ILE A 29 -18.38 -17.21 -7.58
C ILE A 29 -18.88 -17.80 -8.89
N PRO A 30 -19.87 -18.72 -8.93
CA PRO A 30 -20.40 -19.24 -10.19
C PRO A 30 -20.99 -18.15 -11.07
N VAL A 31 -21.67 -17.17 -10.49
CA VAL A 31 -22.22 -16.02 -11.22
C VAL A 31 -21.10 -15.19 -11.86
N PHE A 32 -20.04 -14.95 -11.09
CA PHE A 32 -18.87 -14.24 -11.58
C PHE A 32 -18.13 -15.03 -12.68
N ARG A 33 -18.01 -16.34 -12.53
CA ARG A 33 -17.40 -17.23 -13.53
C ARG A 33 -18.15 -17.15 -14.87
N GLU A 34 -19.46 -17.21 -14.85
CA GLU A 34 -20.29 -17.07 -16.05
C GLU A 34 -20.09 -15.72 -16.73
N LEU A 35 -20.12 -14.63 -15.95
CA LEU A 35 -19.87 -13.28 -16.45
C LEU A 35 -18.46 -13.18 -17.07
N GLY A 36 -17.47 -13.78 -16.43
CA GLY A 36 -16.09 -13.81 -16.92
C GLY A 36 -15.94 -14.54 -18.25
N HIS A 37 -16.60 -15.67 -18.43
CA HIS A 37 -16.64 -16.37 -19.70
C HIS A 37 -17.29 -15.54 -20.81
N LYS A 38 -18.38 -14.87 -20.52
CA LYS A 38 -19.03 -13.92 -21.45
C LYS A 38 -18.10 -12.78 -21.84
N PHE A 39 -17.35 -12.25 -20.87
CA PHE A 39 -16.38 -11.18 -21.13
C PHE A 39 -15.23 -11.66 -22.05
N VAL A 40 -14.67 -12.82 -21.78
CA VAL A 40 -13.60 -13.41 -22.61
C VAL A 40 -14.10 -13.67 -24.03
N ASN A 41 -15.35 -14.09 -24.18
CA ASN A 41 -16.00 -14.32 -25.48
C ASN A 41 -16.50 -13.02 -26.14
N LYS A 42 -16.24 -11.85 -25.54
CA LYS A 42 -16.66 -10.54 -26.03
C LYS A 42 -18.18 -10.33 -26.12
N GLU A 43 -18.93 -11.04 -25.29
CA GLU A 43 -20.38 -10.94 -25.20
C GLU A 43 -20.84 -9.82 -24.25
N VAL A 44 -19.96 -9.38 -23.35
CA VAL A 44 -20.20 -8.26 -22.43
C VAL A 44 -19.07 -7.24 -22.51
N SER A 45 -19.39 -5.98 -22.22
CA SER A 45 -18.41 -4.88 -22.25
C SER A 45 -17.43 -4.95 -21.08
N SER A 46 -16.26 -4.30 -21.23
CA SER A 46 -15.29 -4.12 -20.14
C SER A 46 -15.90 -3.40 -18.92
N GLY A 47 -16.80 -2.45 -19.16
CA GLY A 47 -17.50 -1.72 -18.09
C GLY A 47 -18.43 -2.62 -17.30
N ASP A 48 -19.23 -3.44 -17.97
CA ASP A 48 -20.16 -4.36 -17.33
C ASP A 48 -19.43 -5.44 -16.53
N PHE A 49 -18.36 -5.98 -17.09
CA PHE A 49 -17.51 -6.93 -16.38
C PHE A 49 -16.87 -6.29 -15.13
N LYS A 50 -16.28 -5.10 -15.28
CA LYS A 50 -15.60 -4.38 -14.21
C LYS A 50 -16.54 -3.98 -13.07
N ALA A 51 -17.82 -3.75 -13.36
CA ALA A 51 -18.84 -3.43 -12.37
C ALA A 51 -18.96 -4.52 -11.29
N MET A 52 -18.77 -5.77 -11.64
CA MET A 52 -18.75 -6.89 -10.70
C MET A 52 -17.33 -7.28 -10.27
N SER A 53 -16.40 -7.37 -11.20
CA SER A 53 -15.07 -7.94 -10.96
C SER A 53 -14.27 -7.21 -9.88
N GLY A 54 -14.34 -5.87 -9.86
CA GLY A 54 -13.66 -5.07 -8.85
C GLY A 54 -14.06 -5.46 -7.42
N GLY A 55 -15.36 -5.57 -7.17
CA GLY A 55 -15.89 -6.02 -5.88
C GLY A 55 -15.55 -7.46 -5.53
N MET A 56 -15.33 -8.31 -6.52
CA MET A 56 -14.84 -9.68 -6.33
C MET A 56 -13.34 -9.74 -6.07
N GLY A 57 -12.61 -8.62 -6.26
CA GLY A 57 -11.15 -8.54 -6.06
C GLY A 57 -10.34 -8.97 -7.27
N SER A 58 -10.94 -8.93 -8.46
CA SER A 58 -10.28 -9.31 -9.71
C SER A 58 -10.43 -8.22 -10.77
N TYR A 59 -9.41 -8.10 -11.62
CA TYR A 59 -9.45 -7.22 -12.79
C TYR A 59 -8.89 -7.96 -14.00
N ALA A 60 -9.44 -7.66 -15.17
CA ALA A 60 -8.84 -8.08 -16.42
C ALA A 60 -7.51 -7.36 -16.62
N GLN A 61 -6.52 -8.09 -17.13
CA GLN A 61 -5.25 -7.54 -17.57
C GLN A 61 -5.36 -6.97 -18.99
N ARG A 62 -4.33 -6.28 -19.42
CA ARG A 62 -4.25 -5.79 -20.80
C ARG A 62 -4.48 -6.93 -21.80
N GLY A 63 -5.34 -6.69 -22.77
CA GLY A 63 -5.75 -7.70 -23.75
C GLY A 63 -7.05 -8.44 -23.40
N GLY A 64 -7.49 -8.40 -22.15
CA GLY A 64 -8.79 -8.94 -21.74
C GLY A 64 -8.93 -10.47 -21.71
N GLN A 65 -7.79 -11.20 -21.78
CA GLN A 65 -7.81 -12.67 -21.77
C GLN A 65 -7.28 -13.25 -20.47
N ASP A 66 -6.38 -12.53 -19.79
CA ASP A 66 -5.82 -12.92 -18.51
C ASP A 66 -6.32 -11.98 -17.42
N PHE A 67 -6.28 -12.48 -16.19
CA PHE A 67 -6.85 -11.80 -15.03
C PHE A 67 -5.89 -11.80 -13.86
N MET A 68 -6.01 -10.77 -13.03
CA MET A 68 -5.36 -10.72 -11.73
C MET A 68 -6.37 -10.94 -10.63
N ILE A 69 -5.92 -11.46 -9.51
CA ILE A 69 -6.66 -11.56 -8.26
C ILE A 69 -5.88 -10.91 -7.14
N ARG A 70 -6.55 -10.12 -6.32
CA ARG A 70 -5.96 -9.51 -5.13
C ARG A 70 -6.44 -10.26 -3.89
N LEU A 71 -5.49 -10.89 -3.21
CA LEU A 71 -5.74 -11.53 -1.93
C LEU A 71 -5.70 -10.45 -0.85
N ARG A 72 -6.78 -10.34 -0.07
CA ARG A 72 -6.80 -9.43 1.07
C ARG A 72 -5.99 -10.04 2.20
N ILE A 73 -4.94 -9.35 2.59
CA ILE A 73 -4.13 -9.66 3.75
C ILE A 73 -4.38 -8.53 4.75
N PRO A 74 -5.30 -8.69 5.72
CA PRO A 74 -5.69 -7.59 6.59
C PRO A 74 -4.49 -6.93 7.26
N SER A 75 -4.27 -5.65 6.95
CA SER A 75 -3.14 -4.84 7.42
C SER A 75 -1.76 -5.43 7.15
N GLY A 76 -1.65 -6.34 6.18
CA GLY A 76 -0.40 -7.01 5.81
C GLY A 76 0.07 -8.06 6.83
N ILE A 77 -0.75 -8.43 7.79
CA ILE A 77 -0.39 -9.36 8.86
C ILE A 77 -0.54 -10.80 8.37
N MET A 78 0.55 -11.56 8.40
CA MET A 78 0.55 -12.96 7.98
C MET A 78 1.15 -13.85 9.05
N SER A 79 0.41 -14.90 9.43
CA SER A 79 0.96 -16.07 10.11
C SER A 79 1.73 -16.96 9.13
N MET A 80 2.55 -17.87 9.63
CA MET A 80 3.21 -18.86 8.77
C MET A 80 2.19 -19.72 8.01
N ASP A 81 1.08 -20.08 8.63
CA ASP A 81 0.02 -20.83 7.95
C ASP A 81 -0.56 -20.07 6.77
N LYS A 82 -0.88 -18.80 6.94
CA LYS A 82 -1.38 -17.94 5.86
C LYS A 82 -0.33 -17.77 4.76
N PHE A 83 0.92 -17.56 5.13
CA PHE A 83 2.05 -17.43 4.22
C PHE A 83 2.21 -18.69 3.34
N LYS A 84 2.13 -19.87 3.94
CA LYS A 84 2.15 -21.15 3.22
C LYS A 84 0.93 -21.33 2.31
N LYS A 85 -0.26 -20.97 2.76
CA LYS A 85 -1.50 -21.08 1.97
C LYS A 85 -1.47 -20.21 0.72
N VAL A 86 -0.95 -19.00 0.80
CA VAL A 86 -0.78 -18.12 -0.37
C VAL A 86 0.16 -18.77 -1.38
N TYR A 87 1.26 -19.35 -0.91
CA TYR A 87 2.17 -20.11 -1.76
C TYR A 87 1.46 -21.27 -2.49
N GLU A 88 0.67 -22.06 -1.76
CA GLU A 88 -0.08 -23.19 -2.33
C GLU A 88 -1.11 -22.72 -3.38
N LEU A 89 -1.80 -21.61 -3.14
CA LEU A 89 -2.73 -21.04 -4.12
C LEU A 89 -2.02 -20.67 -5.43
N ALA A 90 -0.88 -20.02 -5.34
CA ALA A 90 -0.08 -19.65 -6.50
C ALA A 90 0.49 -20.87 -7.23
N LYS A 91 0.99 -21.85 -6.48
CA LYS A 91 1.54 -23.10 -7.00
C LYS A 91 0.50 -23.90 -7.79
N LYS A 92 -0.72 -23.98 -7.28
CA LYS A 92 -1.84 -24.69 -7.91
C LYS A 92 -2.19 -24.10 -9.28
N GLN A 93 -1.95 -22.80 -9.47
CA GLN A 93 -2.15 -22.12 -10.74
C GLN A 93 -0.89 -22.08 -11.61
N ASN A 94 0.16 -22.81 -11.26
CA ASN A 94 1.44 -22.88 -11.97
C ASN A 94 2.09 -21.51 -12.18
N LEU A 95 1.94 -20.60 -11.22
CA LEU A 95 2.58 -19.30 -11.28
C LEU A 95 4.06 -19.40 -10.92
N ASP A 96 4.87 -18.57 -11.55
CA ASP A 96 6.31 -18.50 -11.26
C ASP A 96 6.65 -17.41 -10.21
N LYS A 97 5.70 -16.55 -9.91
CA LYS A 97 5.87 -15.44 -8.95
C LYS A 97 4.53 -14.94 -8.42
N VAL A 98 4.62 -14.22 -7.29
CA VAL A 98 3.53 -13.41 -6.74
C VAL A 98 3.98 -11.95 -6.63
N HIS A 99 3.04 -11.01 -6.62
CA HIS A 99 3.34 -9.59 -6.50
C HIS A 99 2.91 -9.04 -5.14
N LEU A 100 3.86 -8.42 -4.43
CA LEU A 100 3.61 -7.69 -3.20
C LEU A 100 3.26 -6.24 -3.55
N THR A 101 2.16 -5.73 -3.00
CA THR A 101 1.64 -4.41 -3.37
C THR A 101 2.15 -3.29 -2.47
N THR A 102 1.84 -2.05 -2.83
CA THR A 102 2.09 -0.87 -2.00
C THR A 102 1.05 -0.68 -0.90
N ARG A 103 0.04 -1.56 -0.80
CA ARG A 103 -0.98 -1.51 0.25
C ARG A 103 -1.13 -2.83 0.99
N GLN A 104 -0.01 -3.47 1.25
CA GLN A 104 0.05 -4.64 2.14
C GLN A 104 -0.85 -5.80 1.72
N ALA A 105 -0.99 -6.00 0.42
CA ALA A 105 -1.74 -7.11 -0.16
C ALA A 105 -0.83 -7.94 -1.08
N ILE A 106 -1.36 -9.07 -1.55
CA ILE A 106 -0.69 -9.93 -2.52
C ILE A 106 -1.57 -10.06 -3.75
N GLN A 107 -0.99 -9.88 -4.93
CA GLN A 107 -1.67 -10.11 -6.21
C GLN A 107 -1.08 -11.31 -6.91
N LEU A 108 -1.97 -12.10 -7.51
CA LEU A 108 -1.63 -13.16 -8.44
C LEU A 108 -2.03 -12.69 -9.84
N HIS A 109 -1.15 -12.86 -10.81
CA HIS A 109 -1.34 -12.38 -12.17
C HIS A 109 -1.36 -13.50 -13.19
N SER A 110 -1.89 -13.20 -14.37
CA SER A 110 -1.90 -14.06 -15.55
C SER A 110 -2.68 -15.36 -15.35
N LEU A 111 -3.81 -15.25 -14.66
CA LEU A 111 -4.75 -16.34 -14.46
C LEU A 111 -5.83 -16.32 -15.54
N SER A 112 -6.32 -17.52 -15.92
CA SER A 112 -7.58 -17.63 -16.66
C SER A 112 -8.75 -17.24 -15.75
N ILE A 113 -9.93 -16.98 -16.33
CA ILE A 113 -11.13 -16.69 -15.51
C ILE A 113 -11.47 -17.88 -14.61
N ASP A 114 -11.32 -19.12 -15.08
CA ASP A 114 -11.52 -20.29 -14.25
C ASP A 114 -10.48 -20.39 -13.14
N GLY A 115 -9.21 -20.08 -13.44
CA GLY A 115 -8.15 -20.02 -12.44
C GLY A 115 -8.41 -19.00 -11.35
N VAL A 116 -8.94 -17.83 -11.70
CA VAL A 116 -9.36 -16.80 -10.74
C VAL A 116 -10.47 -17.34 -9.83
N CYS A 117 -11.51 -17.91 -10.41
CA CYS A 117 -12.66 -18.41 -9.65
C CYS A 117 -12.30 -19.60 -8.73
N ASP A 118 -11.49 -20.53 -9.24
CA ASP A 118 -10.98 -21.64 -8.43
C ASP A 118 -10.11 -21.15 -7.27
N THR A 119 -9.27 -20.14 -7.52
CA THR A 119 -8.44 -19.52 -6.49
C THR A 119 -9.28 -18.80 -5.44
N MET A 120 -10.32 -18.06 -5.85
CA MET A 120 -11.25 -17.40 -4.92
C MET A 120 -11.92 -18.41 -3.99
N GLU A 121 -12.41 -19.50 -4.53
CA GLU A 121 -13.10 -20.53 -3.74
C GLU A 121 -12.16 -21.20 -2.74
N GLU A 122 -10.98 -21.60 -3.20
CA GLU A 122 -9.96 -22.22 -2.35
C GLU A 122 -9.45 -21.26 -1.27
N ALA A 123 -9.20 -20.01 -1.63
CA ALA A 123 -8.80 -18.97 -0.69
C ALA A 123 -9.85 -18.76 0.39
N LEU A 124 -11.11 -18.64 0.00
CA LEU A 124 -12.23 -18.41 0.93
C LEU A 124 -12.37 -19.57 1.93
N LYS A 125 -12.19 -20.80 1.49
CA LYS A 125 -12.17 -21.99 2.38
C LYS A 125 -11.03 -21.94 3.41
N ASN A 126 -9.98 -21.20 3.15
CA ASN A 126 -8.82 -21.01 4.00
C ASN A 126 -8.78 -19.64 4.67
N ASP A 127 -9.92 -18.96 4.79
CA ASP A 127 -10.06 -17.66 5.43
C ASP A 127 -9.21 -16.54 4.79
N ILE A 128 -8.95 -16.67 3.49
CA ILE A 128 -8.32 -15.63 2.69
C ILE A 128 -9.38 -15.08 1.74
N PHE A 129 -9.64 -13.78 1.84
CA PHE A 129 -10.75 -13.15 1.15
C PHE A 129 -10.24 -12.27 0.01
N THR A 130 -11.07 -12.16 -1.02
CA THR A 130 -10.84 -11.26 -2.16
C THR A 130 -11.94 -10.24 -2.30
N ARG A 131 -13.12 -10.53 -1.73
CA ARG A 131 -14.31 -9.68 -1.77
C ARG A 131 -14.00 -8.28 -1.22
N GLY A 132 -14.34 -7.25 -1.99
CA GLY A 132 -14.02 -5.86 -1.67
C GLY A 132 -12.55 -5.48 -1.89
N GLY A 133 -11.73 -6.38 -2.43
CA GLY A 133 -10.32 -6.11 -2.74
C GLY A 133 -10.09 -5.11 -3.87
N GLY A 134 -11.12 -4.80 -4.63
CA GLY A 134 -11.17 -3.77 -5.66
C GLY A 134 -12.50 -3.03 -5.65
N GLY A 135 -12.78 -2.27 -6.69
CA GLY A 135 -14.05 -1.57 -6.84
C GLY A 135 -14.32 -0.47 -5.80
N ASN A 136 -15.58 -0.17 -5.62
CA ASN A 136 -16.07 0.91 -4.75
C ASN A 136 -16.37 0.37 -3.35
N PHE A 137 -15.32 -0.11 -2.68
CA PHE A 137 -15.40 -0.76 -1.37
C PHE A 137 -14.34 -0.21 -0.44
N PRO A 138 -14.52 -0.40 0.88
CA PRO A 138 -13.41 -0.24 1.81
C PRO A 138 -12.26 -1.18 1.46
N ARG A 139 -11.09 -0.59 1.25
CA ARG A 139 -9.88 -1.33 0.90
C ARG A 139 -9.17 -1.81 2.16
N ASN A 140 -8.12 -2.59 1.97
CA ASN A 140 -7.28 -3.04 3.06
C ASN A 140 -6.87 -1.86 3.95
N VAL A 141 -7.01 -2.00 5.26
CA VAL A 141 -6.56 -0.99 6.23
C VAL A 141 -5.04 -1.08 6.31
N SER A 142 -4.34 -0.01 5.95
CA SER A 142 -2.88 0.02 6.03
C SER A 142 -2.40 0.38 7.43
N ILE A 143 -1.27 -0.20 7.85
CA ILE A 143 -0.63 0.12 9.12
C ILE A 143 0.88 0.28 8.95
N SER A 144 1.51 0.90 9.96
CA SER A 144 2.95 0.83 10.10
C SER A 144 3.36 -0.64 10.25
N PRO A 145 4.19 -1.20 9.35
CA PRO A 145 4.47 -2.65 9.36
C PRO A 145 5.27 -3.11 10.58
N LEU A 146 5.96 -2.20 11.27
CA LEU A 146 6.68 -2.49 12.50
C LEU A 146 5.86 -2.20 13.77
N SER A 147 4.59 -1.87 13.64
CA SER A 147 3.73 -1.61 14.79
C SER A 147 3.71 -2.80 15.76
N GLY A 148 3.93 -2.53 17.03
CA GLY A 148 4.10 -3.53 18.09
C GLY A 148 5.55 -3.80 18.46
N VAL A 149 6.50 -3.54 17.56
CA VAL A 149 7.94 -3.82 17.77
C VAL A 149 8.84 -2.62 17.51
N ASP A 150 8.30 -1.51 17.01
CA ASP A 150 9.07 -0.32 16.66
C ASP A 150 9.51 0.45 17.91
N VAL A 151 10.81 0.71 18.01
CA VAL A 151 11.39 1.48 19.12
C VAL A 151 10.85 2.93 19.21
N GLU A 152 10.37 3.46 18.11
CA GLU A 152 9.89 4.84 18.02
C GLU A 152 8.37 4.98 18.11
N GLU A 153 7.64 3.89 18.23
CA GLU A 153 6.17 3.95 18.25
C GLU A 153 5.61 4.57 19.54
N ALA A 154 4.49 5.27 19.40
CA ALA A 154 3.73 5.73 20.55
C ALA A 154 3.03 4.57 21.24
N PHE A 155 2.37 3.72 20.47
CA PHE A 155 1.78 2.44 20.91
C PHE A 155 1.46 1.54 19.70
N ASP A 156 1.14 0.29 19.96
CA ASP A 156 0.81 -0.68 18.91
C ASP A 156 -0.59 -0.40 18.35
N VAL A 157 -0.66 -0.09 17.06
CA VAL A 157 -1.93 0.18 16.37
C VAL A 157 -2.55 -1.08 15.75
N THR A 158 -1.87 -2.20 15.80
CA THR A 158 -2.32 -3.46 15.20
C THR A 158 -3.72 -3.86 15.62
N PRO A 159 -4.06 -3.92 16.92
CA PRO A 159 -5.40 -4.37 17.32
C PRO A 159 -6.51 -3.41 16.87
N TYR A 160 -6.21 -2.14 16.72
CA TYR A 160 -7.17 -1.15 16.22
C TYR A 160 -7.43 -1.32 14.72
N ALA A 161 -6.37 -1.54 13.96
CA ALA A 161 -6.49 -1.82 12.52
C ALA A 161 -7.24 -3.14 12.26
N GLU A 162 -6.98 -4.15 13.06
CA GLU A 162 -7.72 -5.42 12.99
C GLU A 162 -9.22 -5.21 13.23
N ALA A 163 -9.58 -4.42 14.24
CA ALA A 163 -10.98 -4.09 14.52
C ALA A 163 -11.66 -3.39 13.34
N VAL A 164 -10.97 -2.47 12.66
CA VAL A 164 -11.52 -1.79 11.47
C VAL A 164 -11.65 -2.75 10.28
N ASN A 165 -10.66 -3.59 10.02
CA ASN A 165 -10.74 -4.61 8.97
C ASN A 165 -11.93 -5.55 9.20
N GLU A 166 -12.11 -6.03 10.41
CA GLU A 166 -13.23 -6.90 10.79
C GLU A 166 -14.58 -6.20 10.60
N HIS A 167 -14.66 -4.94 11.01
CA HIS A 167 -15.86 -4.13 10.84
C HIS A 167 -16.22 -3.99 9.35
N PHE A 168 -15.26 -3.68 8.50
CA PHE A 168 -15.49 -3.60 7.05
C PHE A 168 -15.92 -4.93 6.47
N MET A 169 -15.25 -6.01 6.81
CA MET A 169 -15.55 -7.32 6.26
C MET A 169 -16.89 -7.87 6.73
N SER A 170 -17.33 -7.54 7.95
CA SER A 170 -18.67 -7.92 8.44
C SER A 170 -19.81 -7.32 7.60
N LYS A 171 -19.55 -6.22 6.89
CA LYS A 171 -20.52 -5.50 6.07
C LYS A 171 -20.16 -5.49 4.58
N ILE A 172 -19.16 -6.28 4.15
CA ILE A 172 -18.55 -6.12 2.82
C ILE A 172 -19.54 -6.24 1.66
N THR A 173 -20.60 -7.01 1.81
CA THR A 173 -21.62 -7.19 0.79
C THR A 173 -22.67 -6.07 0.78
N THR A 174 -22.69 -5.20 1.78
CA THR A 174 -23.70 -4.15 1.95
C THR A 174 -23.29 -2.78 1.44
N TYR A 175 -22.01 -2.56 1.17
CA TYR A 175 -21.49 -1.25 0.79
C TYR A 175 -21.92 -0.84 -0.61
N LYS A 176 -22.39 0.41 -0.72
CA LYS A 176 -22.70 1.10 -1.99
C LYS A 176 -22.03 2.46 -1.97
N LEU A 177 -20.68 2.43 -2.02
CA LEU A 177 -19.89 3.64 -1.98
C LEU A 177 -19.72 4.27 -3.37
N PRO A 178 -19.54 5.60 -3.46
CA PRO A 178 -19.25 6.25 -4.74
C PRO A 178 -17.93 5.81 -5.36
N ARG A 179 -16.95 5.50 -4.52
CA ARG A 179 -15.58 5.10 -4.89
C ARG A 179 -14.95 4.30 -3.74
N LYS A 180 -13.70 3.85 -3.92
CA LYS A 180 -12.92 3.18 -2.88
C LYS A 180 -12.70 4.08 -1.65
N LEU A 181 -12.70 3.48 -0.47
CA LEU A 181 -12.43 4.10 0.83
C LEU A 181 -11.16 3.51 1.42
N LYS A 182 -10.21 4.35 1.81
CA LYS A 182 -8.93 3.93 2.37
C LYS A 182 -8.76 4.46 3.80
N VAL A 183 -8.65 3.55 4.75
CA VAL A 183 -8.34 3.85 6.16
C VAL A 183 -6.92 3.39 6.47
N SER A 184 -6.19 4.21 7.22
CA SER A 184 -4.77 3.98 7.51
C SER A 184 -4.46 4.28 8.98
N PHE A 185 -3.53 3.49 9.55
CA PHE A 185 -3.03 3.68 10.91
C PHE A 185 -1.52 3.82 10.89
N SER A 186 -1.00 4.77 11.65
CA SER A 186 0.44 4.92 11.87
C SER A 186 0.74 4.87 13.36
N SER A 187 1.75 4.10 13.75
CA SER A 187 2.13 3.89 15.15
C SER A 187 3.09 4.96 15.68
N SER A 188 3.67 5.78 14.78
CA SER A 188 4.62 6.84 15.14
C SER A 188 4.47 8.07 14.26
N GLU A 189 5.17 9.13 14.63
CA GLU A 189 5.18 10.41 13.90
C GLU A 189 5.78 10.31 12.49
N LYS A 190 6.48 9.21 12.15
CA LYS A 190 6.99 8.95 10.80
C LYS A 190 5.90 8.68 9.76
N ASP A 191 4.69 8.39 10.22
CA ASP A 191 3.53 8.13 9.36
C ASP A 191 3.75 6.98 8.36
N CYS A 192 4.31 5.88 8.81
CA CYS A 192 4.60 4.73 7.94
C CYS A 192 3.36 4.05 7.35
N GLY A 193 2.18 4.28 7.94
CA GLY A 193 0.91 3.77 7.43
C GLY A 193 0.22 4.67 6.41
N ASN A 194 0.76 5.85 6.12
CA ASN A 194 0.18 6.86 5.22
C ASN A 194 -1.12 7.50 5.72
N SER A 195 -1.24 7.71 7.02
CA SER A 195 -2.45 8.31 7.63
C SER A 195 -2.71 9.73 7.16
N THR A 196 -1.67 10.51 6.87
CA THR A 196 -1.79 11.93 6.47
C THR A 196 -2.26 12.16 5.04
N VAL A 197 -2.40 11.08 4.25
CA VAL A 197 -2.90 11.11 2.86
C VAL A 197 -4.02 10.10 2.63
N ALA A 198 -4.71 9.69 3.68
CA ALA A 198 -5.82 8.75 3.64
C ALA A 198 -7.18 9.43 3.60
N ASP A 199 -8.21 8.71 3.16
CA ASP A 199 -9.60 9.16 3.34
C ASP A 199 -9.91 9.32 4.84
N LEU A 200 -9.40 8.40 5.66
CA LEU A 200 -9.41 8.46 7.11
C LEU A 200 -8.10 7.89 7.65
N GLY A 201 -7.34 8.70 8.34
CA GLY A 201 -6.06 8.31 8.93
C GLY A 201 -6.04 8.49 10.45
N PHE A 202 -5.41 7.54 11.13
CA PHE A 202 -5.19 7.57 12.57
C PHE A 202 -3.70 7.50 12.84
N LEU A 203 -3.18 8.46 13.57
CA LEU A 203 -1.77 8.51 13.96
C LEU A 203 -1.65 8.44 15.47
N ALA A 204 -0.95 7.44 15.99
CA ALA A 204 -0.81 7.20 17.41
C ALA A 204 -0.01 8.30 18.09
N ILE A 205 -0.57 8.82 19.17
CA ILE A 205 0.03 9.87 20.00
C ILE A 205 0.01 9.41 21.45
N LYS A 206 1.11 9.59 22.16
CA LYS A 206 1.17 9.40 23.60
C LYS A 206 1.44 10.73 24.27
N LYS A 207 0.53 11.14 25.13
CA LYS A 207 0.61 12.41 25.86
C LYS A 207 0.26 12.18 27.33
N ASP A 208 1.16 12.58 28.22
CA ASP A 208 0.98 12.39 29.67
C ASP A 208 0.69 10.93 30.04
N ASN A 209 1.41 9.99 29.41
CA ASN A 209 1.25 8.54 29.54
C ASN A 209 -0.12 7.99 29.10
N LYS A 210 -0.93 8.79 28.40
CA LYS A 210 -2.20 8.35 27.80
C LYS A 210 -2.06 8.19 26.30
N GLU A 211 -2.77 7.20 25.77
CA GLU A 211 -2.80 6.89 24.35
C GLU A 211 -3.96 7.61 23.66
N TYR A 212 -3.68 8.22 22.53
CA TYR A 212 -4.65 8.94 21.70
C TYR A 212 -4.37 8.68 20.22
N PHE A 213 -5.36 8.96 19.39
CA PHE A 213 -5.12 9.13 17.95
C PHE A 213 -5.32 10.57 17.53
N LYS A 214 -4.41 11.08 16.71
CA LYS A 214 -4.66 12.23 15.85
C LYS A 214 -5.36 11.74 14.59
N VAL A 215 -6.44 12.40 14.19
CA VAL A 215 -7.29 11.96 13.07
C VAL A 215 -7.12 12.89 11.87
N TYR A 216 -6.98 12.27 10.70
CA TYR A 216 -6.83 12.93 9.42
C TYR A 216 -7.95 12.46 8.49
N ILE A 217 -8.60 13.37 7.77
CA ILE A 217 -9.75 13.04 6.94
C ILE A 217 -9.70 13.71 5.56
N GLY A 218 -10.18 13.01 4.54
CA GLY A 218 -10.43 13.58 3.23
C GLY A 218 -9.20 13.74 2.34
N GLY A 219 -8.09 13.08 2.63
CA GLY A 219 -6.91 13.07 1.75
C GLY A 219 -6.91 11.92 0.76
N GLY A 220 -5.94 11.93 -0.11
CA GLY A 220 -5.70 10.84 -1.06
C GLY A 220 -4.69 11.19 -2.13
N ILE A 221 -4.02 10.19 -2.65
CA ILE A 221 -3.08 10.31 -3.77
C ILE A 221 -3.71 9.75 -5.04
N GLY A 222 -3.20 10.16 -6.18
CA GLY A 222 -3.74 9.86 -7.49
C GLY A 222 -3.76 11.13 -8.35
N LYS A 223 -4.66 11.19 -9.31
CA LYS A 223 -4.91 12.43 -10.05
C LYS A 223 -5.51 13.47 -9.10
N ASN A 224 -4.95 14.69 -9.08
CA ASN A 224 -5.31 15.76 -8.15
C ASN A 224 -5.18 15.30 -6.68
N PRO A 225 -3.97 14.99 -6.21
CA PRO A 225 -3.73 14.52 -4.85
C PRO A 225 -3.94 15.64 -3.82
N ALA A 226 -4.29 15.25 -2.61
CA ALA A 226 -4.42 16.17 -1.50
C ALA A 226 -4.00 15.52 -0.19
N LYS A 227 -3.35 16.29 0.68
CA LYS A 227 -3.17 15.90 2.08
C LYS A 227 -4.53 15.85 2.77
N SER A 228 -4.63 15.00 3.79
CA SER A 228 -5.83 14.95 4.63
C SER A 228 -5.98 16.21 5.47
N VAL A 229 -7.23 16.57 5.73
CA VAL A 229 -7.58 17.64 6.66
C VAL A 229 -7.42 17.11 8.09
N GLU A 230 -6.85 17.89 8.99
CA GLU A 230 -6.68 17.51 10.39
C GLU A 230 -7.99 17.70 11.17
N PHE A 231 -8.41 16.66 11.89
CA PHE A 231 -9.46 16.79 12.89
C PHE A 231 -8.94 17.60 14.08
N ASP A 232 -9.77 18.41 14.68
CA ASP A 232 -9.35 19.46 15.61
C ASP A 232 -9.03 18.99 17.04
N SER A 233 -9.23 17.72 17.37
CA SER A 233 -8.91 17.18 18.68
C SER A 233 -8.33 15.77 18.61
N LEU A 234 -7.54 15.40 19.62
CA LEU A 234 -7.13 14.01 19.83
C LEU A 234 -8.34 13.21 20.28
N ILE A 235 -8.39 11.94 19.88
CA ILE A 235 -9.49 11.05 20.25
C ILE A 235 -9.01 9.90 21.12
N ASN A 236 -9.91 9.32 21.92
CA ASN A 236 -9.68 8.05 22.59
C ASN A 236 -9.56 6.94 21.56
N PRO A 237 -8.57 6.04 21.69
CA PRO A 237 -8.37 4.96 20.70
C PRO A 237 -9.57 4.02 20.57
N ASN A 238 -10.37 3.84 21.63
CA ASN A 238 -11.57 3.01 21.56
C ASN A 238 -12.71 3.61 20.72
N GLU A 239 -12.57 4.85 20.25
CA GLU A 239 -13.61 5.54 19.48
C GLU A 239 -13.41 5.47 17.96
N ILE A 240 -12.42 4.73 17.47
CA ILE A 240 -12.07 4.71 16.05
C ILE A 240 -13.22 4.29 15.12
N LEU A 241 -14.07 3.37 15.54
CA LEU A 241 -15.18 2.90 14.70
C LEU A 241 -16.28 3.95 14.52
N TYR A 242 -16.46 4.85 15.47
CA TYR A 242 -17.37 6.00 15.28
C TYR A 242 -16.88 6.89 14.14
N HIS A 243 -15.57 7.11 14.05
CA HIS A 243 -14.96 7.87 12.96
C HIS A 243 -15.03 7.15 11.63
N VAL A 244 -14.87 5.83 11.63
CA VAL A 244 -15.02 4.99 10.43
C VAL A 244 -16.45 5.07 9.88
N GLU A 245 -17.46 4.94 10.74
CA GLU A 245 -18.87 5.08 10.32
C GLU A 245 -19.20 6.51 9.88
N ALA A 246 -18.67 7.52 10.59
CA ALA A 246 -18.89 8.92 10.23
C ALA A 246 -18.38 9.23 8.82
N ILE A 247 -17.14 8.84 8.49
CA ILE A 247 -16.58 9.10 7.16
C ILE A 247 -17.31 8.29 6.08
N THR A 248 -17.72 7.07 6.40
CA THR A 248 -18.48 6.22 5.49
C THR A 248 -19.85 6.85 5.17
N ASN A 249 -20.58 7.31 6.20
CA ASN A 249 -21.88 7.94 6.04
C ASN A 249 -21.78 9.29 5.29
N LEU A 250 -20.76 10.09 5.58
CA LEU A 250 -20.48 11.31 4.84
C LEU A 250 -20.23 11.00 3.36
N PHE A 251 -19.43 9.99 3.08
CA PHE A 251 -19.09 9.58 1.72
C PHE A 251 -20.33 9.14 0.94
N ILE A 252 -21.20 8.37 1.56
CA ILE A 252 -22.46 7.92 0.95
C ILE A 252 -23.38 9.11 0.68
N ALA A 253 -23.49 10.06 1.63
CA ALA A 253 -24.39 11.20 1.54
C ALA A 253 -23.94 12.26 0.53
N GLU A 254 -22.63 12.54 0.47
CA GLU A 254 -22.08 13.70 -0.25
C GLU A 254 -21.25 13.30 -1.49
N GLY A 255 -20.95 12.02 -1.69
CA GLY A 255 -20.11 11.54 -2.77
C GLY A 255 -20.79 11.60 -4.14
N ASP A 256 -19.97 11.66 -5.17
CA ASP A 256 -20.42 11.69 -6.57
C ASP A 256 -20.49 10.27 -7.14
N TYR A 257 -21.69 9.77 -7.35
CA TYR A 257 -21.93 8.44 -7.94
C TYR A 257 -21.86 8.42 -9.47
N GLU A 258 -21.91 9.59 -10.11
CA GLU A 258 -21.94 9.70 -11.56
C GLU A 258 -20.55 9.87 -12.17
N ASN A 259 -19.75 10.79 -11.63
CA ASN A 259 -18.41 11.08 -12.14
C ASN A 259 -17.33 10.35 -11.33
N LYS A 260 -16.99 9.14 -11.72
CA LYS A 260 -16.00 8.29 -11.05
C LYS A 260 -14.60 8.90 -10.97
N ASN A 261 -14.28 9.84 -11.86
CA ASN A 261 -12.99 10.52 -11.86
C ASN A 261 -12.87 11.59 -10.77
N LYS A 262 -14.00 12.01 -10.21
CA LYS A 262 -14.09 12.99 -9.13
C LYS A 262 -14.89 12.47 -7.94
N ALA A 263 -14.89 11.17 -7.72
CA ALA A 263 -15.74 10.52 -6.74
C ALA A 263 -15.07 10.29 -5.36
N ARG A 264 -13.72 10.37 -5.26
CA ARG A 264 -13.02 10.20 -3.98
C ARG A 264 -13.37 11.32 -3.00
N ILE A 265 -13.24 11.04 -1.70
CA ILE A 265 -13.60 12.00 -0.64
C ILE A 265 -12.87 13.35 -0.76
N ARG A 266 -11.62 13.37 -1.23
CA ARG A 266 -10.88 14.62 -1.40
C ARG A 266 -11.56 15.64 -2.34
N TYR A 267 -12.38 15.16 -3.27
CA TYR A 267 -13.18 16.03 -4.15
C TYR A 267 -14.37 16.66 -3.43
N ILE A 268 -14.87 16.01 -2.37
CA ILE A 268 -15.88 16.61 -1.47
C ILE A 268 -15.24 17.77 -0.69
N VAL A 269 -14.04 17.57 -0.18
CA VAL A 269 -13.27 18.65 0.49
C VAL A 269 -13.05 19.83 -0.45
N ASP A 270 -12.67 19.55 -1.68
CA ASP A 270 -12.44 20.55 -2.73
C ASP A 270 -13.71 21.37 -3.02
N ARG A 271 -14.86 20.69 -3.12
CA ARG A 271 -16.16 21.32 -3.40
C ARG A 271 -16.69 22.15 -2.23
N MET A 272 -16.57 21.64 -1.00
CA MET A 272 -17.13 22.29 0.19
C MET A 272 -16.19 23.34 0.79
N GLY A 273 -14.88 23.13 0.71
CA GLY A 273 -13.88 23.78 1.52
C GLY A 273 -13.65 23.04 2.84
N GLU A 274 -12.48 23.21 3.43
CA GLU A 274 -12.06 22.46 4.63
C GLU A 274 -12.99 22.66 5.83
N GLU A 275 -13.38 23.91 6.11
CA GLU A 275 -14.23 24.25 7.26
C GLU A 275 -15.62 23.59 7.15
N ALA A 276 -16.28 23.74 6.01
CA ALA A 276 -17.59 23.14 5.78
C ALA A 276 -17.51 21.61 5.79
N PHE A 277 -16.44 21.04 5.25
CA PHE A 277 -16.20 19.60 5.27
C PHE A 277 -16.05 19.06 6.69
N LEU A 278 -15.24 19.73 7.53
CA LEU A 278 -15.09 19.38 8.94
C LEU A 278 -16.41 19.46 9.70
N ASN A 279 -17.20 20.50 9.47
CA ASN A 279 -18.50 20.64 10.10
C ASN A 279 -19.46 19.53 9.68
N CYS A 280 -19.48 19.18 8.39
CA CYS A 280 -20.26 18.07 7.86
C CYS A 280 -19.82 16.73 8.49
N TYR A 281 -18.52 16.49 8.59
CA TYR A 281 -17.96 15.32 9.26
C TYR A 281 -18.40 15.23 10.73
N LYS A 282 -18.33 16.33 11.47
CA LYS A 282 -18.76 16.39 12.89
C LYS A 282 -20.24 16.10 13.05
N GLU A 283 -21.08 16.56 12.13
CA GLU A 283 -22.51 16.25 12.14
C GLU A 283 -22.76 14.74 11.98
N HIS A 284 -22.07 14.09 11.02
CA HIS A 284 -22.15 12.64 10.85
C HIS A 284 -21.61 11.89 12.06
N LEU A 285 -20.50 12.36 12.62
CA LEU A 285 -19.89 11.76 13.81
C LEU A 285 -20.83 11.81 15.02
N ASN A 286 -21.48 12.94 15.27
CA ASN A 286 -22.45 13.10 16.35
C ASN A 286 -23.64 12.14 16.18
N LYS A 287 -24.16 11.99 14.97
CA LYS A 287 -25.25 11.05 14.67
C LYS A 287 -24.83 9.62 14.98
N VAL A 288 -23.61 9.23 14.67
CA VAL A 288 -23.09 7.88 14.97
C VAL A 288 -23.00 7.69 16.49
N PHE A 289 -22.45 8.65 17.23
CA PHE A 289 -22.37 8.57 18.70
C PHE A 289 -23.75 8.45 19.36
N GLU A 290 -24.77 9.10 18.81
CA GLU A 290 -26.14 9.05 19.33
C GLU A 290 -26.86 7.74 19.04
N SER A 291 -26.55 7.10 17.91
CA SER A 291 -27.32 5.96 17.39
C SER A 291 -26.67 4.60 17.54
N GLU A 292 -25.36 4.53 17.76
CA GLU A 292 -24.61 3.28 17.76
C GLU A 292 -23.66 3.18 18.94
N ASN A 293 -23.38 1.94 19.37
CA ASN A 293 -22.32 1.66 20.33
C ASN A 293 -21.21 0.90 19.62
N LEU A 294 -20.15 1.59 19.28
CA LEU A 294 -19.02 1.10 18.49
C LEU A 294 -17.69 1.14 19.26
N ASP A 295 -17.74 1.20 20.57
CA ASP A 295 -16.51 1.17 21.38
C ASP A 295 -15.72 -0.10 21.11
N VAL A 296 -14.42 0.07 20.85
CA VAL A 296 -13.51 -1.05 20.62
C VAL A 296 -12.88 -1.47 21.93
N ASN A 297 -12.88 -2.76 22.20
CA ASN A 297 -12.15 -3.36 23.30
C ASN A 297 -11.04 -4.22 22.74
N ILE A 298 -9.79 -3.83 22.96
CA ILE A 298 -8.62 -4.45 22.35
C ILE A 298 -7.71 -5.06 23.43
N GLU A 299 -6.91 -6.02 23.00
CA GLU A 299 -5.80 -6.54 23.79
C GLU A 299 -4.51 -6.37 22.98
N TYR A 300 -3.46 -5.88 23.66
CA TYR A 300 -2.13 -5.81 23.06
C TYR A 300 -1.47 -7.19 23.09
N LYS A 301 -0.78 -7.52 22.00
CA LYS A 301 0.04 -8.73 21.94
C LYS A 301 1.21 -8.61 22.92
N GLU A 302 1.43 -9.65 23.72
CA GLU A 302 2.63 -9.81 24.54
C GLU A 302 3.70 -10.58 23.76
N TYR A 303 4.90 -10.01 23.69
CA TYR A 303 6.07 -10.63 23.04
C TYR A 303 6.88 -11.35 24.12
N LYS A 304 6.79 -12.69 24.16
CA LYS A 304 7.39 -13.53 25.21
C LYS A 304 8.63 -14.30 24.75
N LYS A 305 8.94 -14.25 23.44
CA LYS A 305 10.08 -14.99 22.89
C LYS A 305 11.39 -14.53 23.53
N GLN A 306 12.25 -15.51 23.83
CA GLN A 306 13.57 -15.24 24.38
C GLN A 306 14.46 -14.55 23.33
N GLY A 307 14.95 -13.37 23.67
CA GLY A 307 15.87 -12.62 22.82
C GLY A 307 17.31 -13.14 22.90
N ILE A 308 18.05 -12.96 21.82
CA ILE A 308 19.49 -13.15 21.75
C ILE A 308 20.05 -11.94 21.01
N LYS A 309 20.94 -11.20 21.65
CA LYS A 309 21.54 -10.00 21.02
C LYS A 309 22.56 -10.39 19.97
N THR A 310 22.67 -9.57 18.92
CA THR A 310 23.75 -9.63 17.95
C THR A 310 24.44 -8.28 17.84
N SER A 311 25.75 -8.29 17.60
CA SER A 311 26.54 -7.09 17.32
C SER A 311 26.54 -6.71 15.83
N ILE A 312 25.95 -7.56 14.98
CA ILE A 312 25.91 -7.32 13.53
C ILE A 312 25.02 -6.12 13.24
N THR A 313 25.50 -5.24 12.39
CA THR A 313 24.75 -4.11 11.83
C THR A 313 24.55 -4.35 10.35
N HIS A 314 23.31 -4.20 9.90
CA HIS A 314 22.95 -4.36 8.48
C HIS A 314 21.75 -3.47 8.17
N ASN A 315 21.69 -2.93 6.95
CA ASN A 315 20.59 -2.04 6.55
C ASN A 315 19.20 -2.73 6.55
N ARG A 316 19.17 -4.06 6.42
CA ARG A 316 17.93 -4.85 6.48
C ARG A 316 17.64 -5.43 7.86
N LEU A 317 18.53 -5.26 8.83
CA LEU A 317 18.38 -5.71 10.21
C LEU A 317 17.87 -4.57 11.08
N ILE A 318 16.70 -4.74 11.68
CA ILE A 318 16.04 -3.70 12.47
C ILE A 318 15.84 -4.20 13.90
N PRO A 319 16.55 -3.62 14.89
CA PRO A 319 16.30 -3.96 16.28
C PRO A 319 14.87 -3.60 16.70
N GLN A 320 14.23 -4.50 17.42
CA GLN A 320 12.90 -4.27 18.00
C GLN A 320 13.03 -3.65 19.39
N LYS A 321 11.92 -3.06 19.88
CA LYS A 321 11.87 -2.57 21.27
C LYS A 321 11.99 -3.70 22.30
N GLN A 322 11.63 -4.93 21.93
CA GLN A 322 11.88 -6.11 22.73
C GLN A 322 13.37 -6.48 22.60
N GLU A 323 14.04 -6.53 23.73
CA GLU A 323 15.49 -6.74 23.78
C GLU A 323 15.90 -8.09 23.17
N GLY A 324 16.90 -8.06 22.29
CA GLY A 324 17.43 -9.26 21.63
C GLY A 324 16.51 -9.84 20.54
N LEU A 325 15.49 -9.11 20.17
CA LEU A 325 14.60 -9.47 19.05
C LEU A 325 14.74 -8.46 17.92
N TYR A 326 14.58 -8.95 16.68
CA TYR A 326 14.88 -8.21 15.46
C TYR A 326 13.84 -8.49 14.39
N SER A 327 13.69 -7.53 13.50
CA SER A 327 12.99 -7.71 12.22
C SER A 327 14.00 -7.67 11.09
N VAL A 328 13.76 -8.45 10.04
CA VAL A 328 14.53 -8.42 8.80
C VAL A 328 13.63 -7.96 7.67
N TYR A 329 14.06 -6.93 6.95
CA TYR A 329 13.36 -6.45 5.77
C TYR A 329 13.82 -7.23 4.54
N PHE A 330 12.87 -7.77 3.80
CA PHE A 330 13.09 -8.46 2.54
C PHE A 330 12.27 -7.79 1.45
N HIS A 331 12.94 -7.33 0.38
CA HIS A 331 12.30 -6.58 -0.70
C HIS A 331 12.58 -7.25 -2.05
N PRO A 332 11.66 -8.07 -2.55
CA PRO A 332 11.77 -8.56 -3.92
C PRO A 332 11.78 -7.36 -4.87
N VAL A 333 12.69 -7.32 -5.81
CA VAL A 333 12.76 -6.21 -6.77
C VAL A 333 11.43 -6.05 -7.50
N CYS A 334 10.90 -4.84 -7.58
CA CYS A 334 9.57 -4.54 -8.12
C CYS A 334 8.41 -5.23 -7.37
N GLY A 335 8.62 -5.72 -6.17
CA GLY A 335 7.62 -6.50 -5.44
C GLY A 335 7.35 -7.88 -6.03
N GLN A 336 8.16 -8.34 -6.98
CA GLN A 336 7.99 -9.64 -7.64
C GLN A 336 8.73 -10.73 -6.89
N LEU A 337 8.01 -11.50 -6.08
CA LEU A 337 8.55 -12.63 -5.33
C LEU A 337 8.44 -13.91 -6.16
N SER A 338 9.61 -14.45 -6.59
CA SER A 338 9.64 -15.72 -7.32
C SER A 338 9.16 -16.86 -6.43
N MET A 339 8.53 -17.87 -7.02
CA MET A 339 8.05 -19.04 -6.29
C MET A 339 9.21 -19.83 -5.67
N SER A 340 10.39 -19.83 -6.29
CA SER A 340 11.58 -20.47 -5.72
C SER A 340 12.07 -19.75 -4.46
N ASN A 341 12.12 -18.43 -4.47
CA ASN A 341 12.49 -17.64 -3.28
C ASN A 341 11.41 -17.74 -2.20
N TYR A 342 10.15 -17.76 -2.59
CA TYR A 342 9.03 -17.95 -1.67
C TYR A 342 9.15 -19.29 -0.92
N LYS A 343 9.42 -20.37 -1.63
CA LYS A 343 9.63 -21.70 -1.05
C LYS A 343 10.84 -21.74 -0.12
N LEU A 344 11.93 -21.09 -0.52
CA LEU A 344 13.13 -20.96 0.31
C LEU A 344 12.82 -20.27 1.65
N LEU A 345 12.03 -19.19 1.61
CA LEU A 345 11.58 -18.50 2.83
C LEU A 345 10.71 -19.40 3.70
N ILE A 346 9.74 -20.12 3.13
CA ILE A 346 8.90 -21.05 3.86
C ILE A 346 9.75 -22.11 4.57
N ASP A 347 10.67 -22.75 3.84
CA ASP A 347 11.51 -23.83 4.39
C ASP A 347 12.38 -23.33 5.55
N LYS A 348 12.86 -22.08 5.48
CA LYS A 348 13.63 -21.49 6.58
C LYS A 348 12.76 -21.08 7.75
N LEU A 349 11.68 -20.36 7.49
CA LEU A 349 10.87 -19.71 8.52
C LEU A 349 9.96 -20.67 9.28
N ASP A 350 9.50 -21.74 8.64
CA ASP A 350 8.60 -22.74 9.25
C ASP A 350 9.24 -23.47 10.44
N LYS A 351 10.54 -23.46 10.54
CA LYS A 351 11.32 -24.06 11.64
C LYS A 351 11.50 -23.14 12.85
N LEU A 352 11.15 -21.85 12.70
CA LEU A 352 11.36 -20.83 13.73
C LEU A 352 10.11 -20.64 14.56
N GLU A 353 10.30 -20.34 15.85
CA GLU A 353 9.22 -20.11 16.79
C GLU A 353 8.77 -18.66 16.81
N ASP A 354 7.46 -18.45 16.91
CA ASP A 354 6.80 -17.18 17.16
C ASP A 354 7.29 -16.04 16.26
N ILE A 355 7.46 -16.33 14.98
CA ILE A 355 7.76 -15.31 13.98
C ILE A 355 6.47 -14.79 13.35
N GLU A 356 6.53 -13.59 12.82
CA GLU A 356 5.43 -12.92 12.17
C GLU A 356 5.91 -12.29 10.87
N ILE A 357 5.08 -12.34 9.83
CA ILE A 357 5.35 -11.68 8.55
C ILE A 357 4.42 -10.48 8.44
N ARG A 358 4.98 -9.31 8.15
CA ARG A 358 4.24 -8.10 7.86
C ARG A 358 4.59 -7.56 6.49
N LEU A 359 3.60 -7.46 5.62
CA LEU A 359 3.77 -6.81 4.32
C LEU A 359 3.93 -5.30 4.54
N SER A 360 4.80 -4.68 3.75
CA SER A 360 5.06 -3.24 3.85
C SER A 360 4.18 -2.43 2.89
N MET A 361 4.26 -1.11 3.02
CA MET A 361 3.67 -0.17 2.06
C MET A 361 4.57 0.08 0.84
N ASN A 362 5.67 -0.66 0.71
CA ASN A 362 6.72 -0.42 -0.29
C ASN A 362 7.04 -1.65 -1.15
N GLU A 363 6.09 -2.59 -1.32
CA GLU A 363 6.28 -3.81 -2.11
C GLU A 363 7.28 -4.81 -1.50
N GLY A 364 7.49 -4.74 -0.21
CA GLY A 364 8.37 -5.65 0.54
C GLY A 364 7.68 -6.28 1.74
N MET A 365 8.46 -6.96 2.57
CA MET A 365 7.97 -7.58 3.79
C MET A 365 8.99 -7.48 4.92
N TYR A 366 8.47 -7.45 6.14
CA TYR A 366 9.26 -7.62 7.36
C TYR A 366 8.99 -9.00 7.93
N ILE A 367 10.06 -9.73 8.21
CA ILE A 367 10.00 -10.96 9.01
C ILE A 367 10.37 -10.53 10.43
N ARG A 368 9.43 -10.66 11.34
CA ARG A 368 9.51 -10.06 12.67
C ARG A 368 9.70 -11.11 13.76
N ASN A 369 10.15 -10.66 14.91
CA ASN A 369 10.30 -11.45 16.11
C ASN A 369 11.35 -12.57 15.98
N LEU A 370 12.45 -12.23 15.33
CA LEU A 370 13.64 -13.09 15.20
C LEU A 370 14.62 -12.78 16.34
N ASN A 371 15.25 -13.79 16.94
CA ASN A 371 16.41 -13.52 17.78
C ASN A 371 17.63 -13.17 16.90
N GLY A 372 18.72 -12.71 17.53
CA GLY A 372 19.88 -12.23 16.79
C GLY A 372 20.53 -13.27 15.90
N GLU A 373 20.56 -14.54 16.31
CA GLU A 373 21.11 -15.63 15.49
C GLU A 373 20.22 -15.92 14.29
N GLU A 374 18.92 -16.02 14.51
CA GLU A 374 17.93 -16.23 13.46
C GLU A 374 17.94 -15.10 12.43
N ALA A 375 18.05 -13.86 12.90
CA ALA A 375 18.07 -12.68 12.03
C ALA A 375 19.31 -12.64 11.14
N VAL A 376 20.50 -12.91 11.69
CA VAL A 376 21.75 -12.96 10.91
C VAL A 376 21.71 -14.10 9.88
N GLU A 377 21.24 -15.27 10.26
CA GLU A 377 21.08 -16.39 9.32
C GLU A 377 20.13 -16.03 8.18
N LEU A 378 19.01 -15.35 8.47
CA LEU A 378 18.04 -14.94 7.44
C LEU A 378 18.63 -13.89 6.49
N ILE A 379 19.39 -12.93 7.00
CA ILE A 379 20.09 -11.94 6.15
C ILE A 379 21.05 -12.65 5.20
N ASN A 380 21.85 -13.58 5.70
CA ASN A 380 22.80 -14.33 4.89
C ASN A 380 22.07 -15.20 3.84
N LEU A 381 20.98 -15.85 4.21
CA LEU A 381 20.19 -16.68 3.31
C LEU A 381 19.56 -15.87 2.16
N THR A 382 19.08 -14.67 2.47
CA THR A 382 18.36 -13.83 1.52
C THR A 382 19.25 -12.82 0.80
N GLN A 383 20.54 -12.86 1.04
CA GLN A 383 21.51 -11.98 0.36
C GLN A 383 21.43 -12.16 -1.15
N ASN A 384 21.25 -11.05 -1.88
CA ASN A 384 21.09 -11.02 -3.34
C ASN A 384 19.84 -11.72 -3.89
N LEU A 385 18.89 -12.09 -3.04
CA LEU A 385 17.58 -12.60 -3.48
C LEU A 385 16.55 -11.48 -3.65
N GLY A 386 16.84 -10.30 -3.11
CA GLY A 386 16.04 -9.10 -3.22
C GLY A 386 16.93 -7.87 -3.23
N GLY A 387 16.33 -6.69 -3.08
CA GLY A 387 17.04 -5.42 -3.04
C GLY A 387 17.85 -5.24 -1.77
N GLU A 388 19.11 -4.88 -1.94
CA GLU A 388 20.06 -4.59 -0.84
C GLU A 388 20.28 -3.08 -0.66
N THR A 389 20.18 -2.30 -1.75
CA THR A 389 20.34 -0.84 -1.73
C THR A 389 18.97 -0.15 -1.76
N LYS A 390 18.93 1.14 -1.41
CA LYS A 390 17.72 1.95 -1.52
C LYS A 390 17.18 1.95 -2.96
N LEU A 391 18.06 2.05 -3.94
CA LEU A 391 17.67 2.02 -5.34
C LEU A 391 17.00 0.70 -5.73
N GLU A 392 17.58 -0.44 -5.33
CA GLU A 392 17.01 -1.77 -5.56
C GLU A 392 15.70 -2.01 -4.78
N GLN A 393 15.51 -1.31 -3.66
CA GLN A 393 14.30 -1.33 -2.84
C GLN A 393 13.28 -0.27 -3.26
N SER A 394 13.46 0.32 -4.41
CA SER A 394 12.51 1.29 -4.97
C SER A 394 11.17 0.64 -5.33
N VAL A 395 10.15 1.47 -5.41
CA VAL A 395 8.77 1.04 -5.68
C VAL A 395 8.46 1.24 -7.16
N ALA A 396 7.93 0.21 -7.81
CA ALA A 396 7.41 0.29 -9.16
C ALA A 396 6.10 -0.50 -9.26
N CYS A 397 5.00 0.16 -9.58
CA CYS A 397 3.72 -0.53 -9.73
C CYS A 397 3.76 -1.51 -10.92
N ILE A 398 2.74 -2.33 -11.04
CA ILE A 398 2.70 -3.40 -12.07
C ILE A 398 2.83 -2.89 -13.51
N GLY A 399 2.38 -1.65 -13.78
CA GLY A 399 2.60 -0.97 -15.05
C GLY A 399 1.81 -1.50 -16.25
N SER A 400 2.10 -0.90 -17.41
CA SER A 400 1.32 -1.09 -18.64
C SER A 400 1.41 -2.49 -19.25
N ASN A 401 2.40 -3.28 -18.90
CA ASN A 401 2.53 -4.64 -19.42
C ASN A 401 1.42 -5.57 -18.91
N ILE A 402 0.86 -5.27 -17.74
CA ILE A 402 -0.18 -6.06 -17.09
C ILE A 402 -1.44 -5.24 -16.86
N CYS A 403 -1.31 -4.04 -16.30
CA CYS A 403 -2.42 -3.18 -15.97
C CYS A 403 -3.18 -2.69 -17.20
N GLN A 404 -4.48 -2.92 -17.24
CA GLN A 404 -5.34 -2.52 -18.36
C GLN A 404 -5.35 -1.01 -18.61
N ILE A 405 -5.22 -0.21 -17.55
CA ILE A 405 -5.25 1.24 -17.61
C ILE A 405 -3.85 1.88 -17.47
N GLY A 406 -2.81 1.07 -17.33
CA GLY A 406 -1.43 1.55 -17.25
C GLY A 406 -0.99 2.21 -18.55
N ILE A 407 -0.23 3.30 -18.44
CA ILE A 407 0.25 4.07 -19.59
C ILE A 407 1.69 3.73 -19.92
N ALA A 408 2.53 3.55 -18.88
CA ALA A 408 3.95 3.27 -19.02
C ALA A 408 4.35 2.01 -18.24
N ASP A 409 5.46 1.40 -18.67
CA ASP A 409 6.05 0.22 -18.05
C ASP A 409 6.93 0.62 -16.85
N SER A 410 6.32 0.78 -15.70
CA SER A 410 7.00 1.22 -14.47
C SER A 410 8.05 0.23 -13.98
N GLN A 411 7.77 -1.06 -14.03
CA GLN A 411 8.74 -2.09 -13.61
C GLN A 411 9.92 -2.19 -14.56
N GLY A 412 9.67 -2.14 -15.86
CA GLY A 412 10.74 -2.09 -16.86
C GLY A 412 11.61 -0.85 -16.71
N MET A 413 11.04 0.28 -16.31
CA MET A 413 11.80 1.48 -16.00
C MET A 413 12.78 1.25 -14.85
N LEU A 414 12.33 0.65 -13.75
CA LEU A 414 13.22 0.33 -12.63
C LEU A 414 14.31 -0.67 -13.03
N GLU A 415 13.97 -1.69 -13.79
CA GLU A 415 14.95 -2.65 -14.32
C GLU A 415 16.01 -1.96 -15.19
N ASP A 416 15.61 -1.04 -16.06
CA ASP A 416 16.53 -0.26 -16.89
C ASP A 416 17.49 0.60 -16.03
N ILE A 417 16.97 1.21 -14.97
CA ILE A 417 17.78 2.00 -14.03
C ILE A 417 18.83 1.12 -13.34
N LEU A 418 18.40 -0.01 -12.79
CA LEU A 418 19.30 -0.93 -12.07
C LEU A 418 20.37 -1.51 -12.99
N LYS A 419 19.99 -1.87 -14.21
CA LYS A 419 20.91 -2.37 -15.23
C LYS A 419 21.96 -1.31 -15.60
N TYR A 420 21.53 -0.07 -15.80
CA TYR A 420 22.43 1.04 -16.14
C TYR A 420 23.47 1.29 -15.04
N PHE A 421 23.05 1.33 -13.78
CA PHE A 421 23.95 1.51 -12.63
C PHE A 421 24.93 0.36 -12.48
N LYS A 422 24.49 -0.88 -12.72
CA LYS A 422 25.36 -2.06 -12.71
C LYS A 422 26.41 -2.02 -13.83
N GLU A 423 26.02 -1.63 -15.03
CA GLU A 423 26.93 -1.48 -16.18
C GLU A 423 27.98 -0.37 -15.93
N LYS A 424 27.63 0.65 -15.17
CA LYS A 424 28.54 1.72 -14.74
C LYS A 424 29.36 1.36 -13.50
N ASN A 425 29.19 0.19 -12.93
CA ASN A 425 29.83 -0.23 -11.67
C ASN A 425 29.60 0.76 -10.51
N PHE A 426 28.45 1.40 -10.47
CA PHE A 426 28.08 2.33 -9.43
C PHE A 426 27.40 1.56 -8.29
N ASN A 427 28.11 1.38 -7.17
CA ASN A 427 27.65 0.56 -6.04
C ASN A 427 27.32 1.38 -4.78
N ASP A 428 27.52 2.70 -4.81
CA ASP A 428 27.26 3.56 -3.67
C ASP A 428 25.76 3.79 -3.50
N ASP A 429 25.25 3.63 -2.28
CA ASP A 429 23.84 3.77 -1.95
C ASP A 429 23.50 5.23 -1.58
N ILE A 430 23.62 6.12 -2.57
CA ILE A 430 23.53 7.58 -2.41
C ILE A 430 22.13 8.13 -2.63
N LEU A 431 21.43 7.63 -3.67
CA LEU A 431 20.11 8.12 -4.00
C LEU A 431 19.04 7.58 -3.03
N PRO A 432 17.99 8.36 -2.73
CA PRO A 432 16.86 7.84 -1.99
C PRO A 432 16.11 6.78 -2.79
N LYS A 433 15.21 6.06 -2.12
CA LYS A 433 14.26 5.17 -2.82
C LYS A 433 13.45 5.98 -3.81
N ILE A 434 13.26 5.41 -5.01
CA ILE A 434 12.45 6.01 -6.07
C ILE A 434 11.05 5.37 -6.03
N ARG A 435 10.04 6.15 -6.38
CA ARG A 435 8.67 5.66 -6.48
C ARG A 435 8.16 5.88 -7.89
N ILE A 436 7.84 4.78 -8.59
CA ILE A 436 7.47 4.80 -10.00
C ILE A 436 6.05 4.28 -10.16
N SER A 437 5.19 5.13 -10.72
CA SER A 437 3.83 4.75 -11.14
C SER A 437 3.75 4.68 -12.65
N GLY A 438 2.99 3.71 -13.17
CA GLY A 438 2.78 3.58 -14.62
C GLY A 438 1.79 4.61 -15.19
N CYS A 439 1.10 5.36 -14.36
CA CYS A 439 0.17 6.43 -14.72
C CYS A 439 -0.12 7.33 -13.51
N THR A 440 -0.97 8.34 -13.70
CA THR A 440 -1.34 9.30 -12.65
C THR A 440 -2.18 8.73 -11.50
N ASN A 441 -2.60 7.47 -11.58
CA ASN A 441 -3.35 6.82 -10.47
C ASN A 441 -2.51 6.59 -9.22
N SER A 442 -1.21 6.79 -9.30
CA SER A 442 -0.29 6.73 -8.15
C SER A 442 -0.26 5.41 -7.40
N CYS A 443 -0.40 4.29 -8.12
CA CYS A 443 -0.26 2.97 -7.50
C CYS A 443 1.16 2.72 -6.97
N GLY A 444 2.18 3.35 -7.58
CA GLY A 444 3.56 3.37 -7.10
C GLY A 444 3.82 4.48 -6.07
N THR A 445 2.79 5.26 -5.71
CA THR A 445 2.88 6.34 -4.71
C THR A 445 3.94 7.41 -5.02
N HIS A 446 4.09 7.76 -6.30
CA HIS A 446 5.12 8.68 -6.77
C HIS A 446 5.10 10.06 -6.11
N GLN A 447 3.94 10.54 -5.68
CA GLN A 447 3.81 11.84 -5.01
C GLN A 447 4.34 11.83 -3.57
N MET A 448 4.54 10.64 -3.00
CA MET A 448 5.09 10.46 -1.65
C MET A 448 6.61 10.31 -1.63
N GLY A 449 7.22 10.14 -2.78
CA GLY A 449 8.66 9.93 -2.90
C GLY A 449 9.46 11.23 -2.89
N ILE A 450 10.67 11.18 -2.34
CA ILE A 450 11.66 12.24 -2.50
C ILE A 450 12.00 12.39 -4.00
N LEU A 451 12.10 11.26 -4.70
CA LEU A 451 12.15 11.15 -6.16
C LEU A 451 10.99 10.28 -6.63
N GLY A 452 10.11 10.82 -7.43
CA GLY A 452 8.95 10.12 -7.97
C GLY A 452 8.83 10.28 -9.48
N PHE A 453 8.30 9.24 -10.13
CA PHE A 453 8.05 9.21 -11.57
C PHE A 453 6.66 8.69 -11.85
N ALA A 454 5.93 9.37 -12.74
CA ALA A 454 4.62 8.91 -13.20
C ALA A 454 4.63 8.79 -14.72
N GLY A 455 4.25 7.61 -15.20
CA GLY A 455 4.24 7.31 -16.63
C GLY A 455 3.25 8.15 -17.43
N LYS A 456 3.67 8.54 -18.61
CA LYS A 456 2.83 9.17 -19.62
C LYS A 456 3.34 8.81 -21.02
N LYS A 457 2.52 9.08 -22.02
CA LYS A 457 2.95 9.05 -23.42
C LYS A 457 3.05 10.48 -23.93
N LYS A 458 4.15 10.79 -24.58
CA LYS A 458 4.44 12.10 -25.12
C LYS A 458 4.89 11.96 -26.57
N ARG A 459 4.53 12.93 -27.39
CA ARG A 459 5.00 12.96 -28.77
C ARG A 459 6.34 13.70 -28.82
N VAL A 460 7.39 12.96 -29.14
CA VAL A 460 8.76 13.47 -29.32
C VAL A 460 9.18 13.18 -30.74
N ASN A 461 9.61 14.19 -31.50
CA ASN A 461 9.96 14.07 -32.94
C ASN A 461 8.85 13.38 -33.76
N ASN A 462 7.59 13.71 -33.50
CA ASN A 462 6.41 13.10 -34.14
C ASN A 462 6.19 11.60 -33.84
N VAL A 463 6.96 11.01 -32.94
CA VAL A 463 6.79 9.63 -32.47
C VAL A 463 6.19 9.63 -31.05
N VAL A 464 5.18 8.80 -30.84
CA VAL A 464 4.62 8.61 -29.49
C VAL A 464 5.64 7.84 -28.64
N THR A 465 6.18 8.51 -27.62
CA THR A 465 7.27 7.99 -26.80
C THR A 465 6.82 7.85 -25.35
N GLU A 466 7.21 6.73 -24.72
CA GLU A 466 7.02 6.52 -23.30
C GLU A 466 7.91 7.49 -22.51
N SER A 467 7.31 8.24 -21.60
CA SER A 467 7.97 9.26 -20.80
C SER A 467 7.49 9.17 -19.36
N PHE A 468 8.21 9.85 -18.47
CA PHE A 468 7.84 9.91 -17.06
C PHE A 468 7.86 11.35 -16.57
N GLU A 469 6.81 11.73 -15.87
CA GLU A 469 6.76 12.99 -15.13
C GLU A 469 7.65 12.87 -13.90
N LEU A 470 8.58 13.80 -13.73
CA LEU A 470 9.45 13.85 -12.54
C LEU A 470 8.78 14.64 -11.42
N TYR A 471 8.75 14.05 -10.23
CA TYR A 471 8.28 14.66 -8.99
C TYR A 471 9.41 14.73 -7.98
N LEU A 472 9.56 15.86 -7.32
CA LEU A 472 10.59 16.08 -6.30
C LEU A 472 10.00 16.53 -4.98
N GLY A 473 10.63 16.12 -3.88
CA GLY A 473 10.41 16.68 -2.56
C GLY A 473 9.20 16.15 -1.81
N GLY A 474 8.70 14.97 -2.18
CA GLY A 474 7.70 14.28 -1.36
C GLY A 474 8.26 13.91 0.01
N GLU A 475 7.52 14.19 1.05
CA GLU A 475 7.86 13.88 2.43
C GLU A 475 6.63 13.46 3.19
N LYS A 476 6.80 12.60 4.19
CA LYS A 476 5.72 12.05 4.98
C LYS A 476 6.09 12.10 6.47
N GLY A 477 5.11 12.47 7.30
CA GLY A 477 5.28 12.52 8.75
C GLY A 477 4.26 13.45 9.39
N LYS A 478 4.10 13.34 10.70
CA LYS A 478 3.25 14.25 11.46
C LYS A 478 3.76 15.69 11.29
N ASP A 479 2.88 16.59 10.86
CA ASP A 479 3.18 18.01 10.58
C ASP A 479 4.27 18.23 9.50
N LYS A 480 4.67 17.19 8.77
CA LYS A 480 5.74 17.22 7.76
C LYS A 480 5.30 16.81 6.37
N THR A 481 4.16 16.17 6.23
CA THR A 481 3.73 15.62 4.94
C THR A 481 3.64 16.70 3.88
N LYS A 482 4.34 16.45 2.78
CA LYS A 482 4.37 17.31 1.60
C LYS A 482 4.33 16.41 0.37
N LEU A 483 3.42 16.68 -0.53
CA LEU A 483 3.36 15.97 -1.81
C LEU A 483 4.45 16.47 -2.75
N GLY A 484 5.06 15.58 -3.50
CA GLY A 484 6.08 15.92 -4.48
C GLY A 484 5.57 16.90 -5.53
N SER A 485 6.43 17.82 -5.94
CA SER A 485 6.13 18.82 -6.95
C SER A 485 6.48 18.30 -8.35
N TYR A 486 5.59 18.46 -9.31
CA TYR A 486 5.85 18.17 -10.71
C TYR A 486 6.87 19.15 -11.28
N ILE A 487 7.95 18.61 -11.85
CA ILE A 487 9.07 19.40 -12.38
C ILE A 487 9.05 19.45 -13.90
N GLY A 488 8.80 18.34 -14.55
CA GLY A 488 8.81 18.21 -16.01
C GLY A 488 8.87 16.76 -16.43
N ASP A 489 9.00 16.52 -17.72
CA ASP A 489 8.98 15.18 -18.31
C ASP A 489 10.37 14.77 -18.77
N ILE A 490 10.70 13.50 -18.53
CA ILE A 490 11.94 12.87 -19.03
C ILE A 490 11.53 11.61 -19.79
N THR A 491 12.08 11.41 -20.99
CA THR A 491 11.81 10.17 -21.74
C THR A 491 12.36 8.96 -20.99
N ARG A 492 11.68 7.83 -21.11
CA ARG A 492 12.11 6.59 -20.47
C ARG A 492 13.58 6.26 -20.72
N GLU A 493 14.03 6.46 -21.96
CA GLU A 493 15.42 6.21 -22.36
C GLU A 493 16.43 7.03 -21.55
N ASN A 494 16.08 8.26 -21.20
CA ASN A 494 16.97 9.20 -20.52
C ASN A 494 16.91 9.13 -18.99
N VAL A 495 15.93 8.51 -18.40
CA VAL A 495 15.79 8.44 -16.93
C VAL A 495 16.99 7.76 -16.24
N PRO A 496 17.52 6.61 -16.73
CA PRO A 496 18.68 5.99 -16.10
C PRO A 496 19.92 6.89 -16.09
N GLU A 497 20.22 7.54 -17.22
CA GLU A 497 21.36 8.44 -17.32
C GLU A 497 21.20 9.67 -16.42
N PHE A 498 20.02 10.25 -16.38
CA PHE A 498 19.67 11.36 -15.48
C PHE A 498 19.96 11.00 -14.02
N LEU A 499 19.47 9.86 -13.56
CA LEU A 499 19.68 9.41 -12.18
C LEU A 499 21.14 9.10 -11.88
N TYR A 500 21.86 8.53 -12.85
CA TYR A 500 23.28 8.26 -12.71
C TYR A 500 24.09 9.56 -12.60
N GLU A 501 23.84 10.54 -13.44
CA GLU A 501 24.49 11.84 -13.39
C GLU A 501 24.20 12.56 -12.05
N LEU A 502 22.98 12.48 -11.57
CA LEU A 502 22.61 13.01 -10.26
C LEU A 502 23.37 12.29 -9.13
N ALA A 503 23.41 10.96 -9.18
CA ALA A 503 24.12 10.16 -8.18
C ALA A 503 25.63 10.49 -8.15
N LYS A 504 26.25 10.64 -9.31
CA LYS A 504 27.66 11.06 -9.44
C LYS A 504 27.91 12.45 -8.85
N SER A 505 27.02 13.38 -9.10
CA SER A 505 27.12 14.75 -8.57
C SER A 505 27.01 14.76 -7.04
N VAL A 506 26.08 13.96 -6.47
CA VAL A 506 25.95 13.81 -5.03
C VAL A 506 27.20 13.18 -4.43
N GLU A 507 27.73 12.11 -5.03
CA GLU A 507 28.96 11.44 -4.59
C GLU A 507 30.14 12.40 -4.56
N GLU A 508 30.36 13.17 -5.62
CA GLU A 508 31.46 14.13 -5.75
C GLU A 508 31.37 15.29 -4.74
N SER A 509 30.16 15.61 -4.28
CA SER A 509 29.93 16.65 -3.26
C SER A 509 30.35 16.24 -1.84
N ASN A 510 30.50 14.96 -1.56
CA ASN A 510 30.65 14.37 -0.24
C ASN A 510 29.50 14.70 0.74
N LEU A 511 28.34 15.10 0.22
CA LEU A 511 27.12 15.37 1.00
C LEU A 511 26.17 14.18 0.92
N THR A 512 25.27 14.08 1.89
CA THR A 512 24.10 13.22 1.75
C THR A 512 23.18 13.80 0.66
N TYR A 513 22.27 13.01 0.14
CA TYR A 513 21.29 13.51 -0.84
C TYR A 513 20.46 14.68 -0.26
N GLU A 514 20.04 14.56 1.00
CA GLU A 514 19.25 15.58 1.69
C GLU A 514 20.02 16.90 1.85
N GLU A 515 21.30 16.83 2.17
CA GLU A 515 22.19 18.00 2.24
C GLU A 515 22.44 18.60 0.84
N TYR A 516 22.67 17.73 -0.16
CA TYR A 516 22.94 18.13 -1.53
C TYR A 516 21.81 18.95 -2.15
N ILE A 517 20.57 18.54 -1.97
CA ILE A 517 19.40 19.25 -2.55
C ILE A 517 19.24 20.67 -1.98
N VAL A 518 19.78 20.93 -0.81
CA VAL A 518 19.77 22.25 -0.15
C VAL A 518 21.00 23.07 -0.56
N GLU A 519 22.19 22.51 -0.39
CA GLU A 519 23.47 23.22 -0.58
C GLU A 519 23.88 23.35 -2.04
N ASN A 520 23.55 22.33 -2.88
CA ASN A 520 23.89 22.27 -4.29
C ASN A 520 22.63 22.34 -5.18
N ASN A 521 21.64 23.10 -4.77
CA ASN A 521 20.36 23.22 -5.49
C ASN A 521 20.54 23.70 -6.94
N GLU A 522 21.46 24.62 -7.18
CA GLU A 522 21.76 25.11 -8.54
C GLU A 522 22.29 23.96 -9.42
N GLN A 523 23.19 23.14 -8.93
CA GLN A 523 23.72 22.00 -9.66
C GLN A 523 22.64 20.98 -9.95
N LEU A 524 21.76 20.69 -8.98
CA LEU A 524 20.59 19.83 -9.17
C LEU A 524 19.71 20.34 -10.31
N ASN A 525 19.38 21.63 -10.31
CA ASN A 525 18.56 22.24 -11.33
C ASN A 525 19.21 22.20 -12.72
N ASN A 526 20.54 22.38 -12.79
CA ASN A 526 21.28 22.29 -14.05
C ASN A 526 21.22 20.88 -14.64
N ILE A 527 21.37 19.84 -13.80
CA ILE A 527 21.26 18.44 -14.23
C ILE A 527 19.83 18.17 -14.73
N ILE A 528 18.82 18.59 -13.99
CA ILE A 528 17.42 18.42 -14.40
C ILE A 528 17.16 19.11 -15.74
N ASP A 529 17.53 20.38 -15.87
CA ASP A 529 17.28 21.16 -17.08
C ASP A 529 17.94 20.57 -18.32
N LYS A 530 19.08 19.92 -18.17
CA LYS A 530 19.77 19.23 -19.27
C LYS A 530 18.87 18.16 -19.90
N TYR A 531 18.18 17.36 -19.10
CA TYR A 531 17.31 16.28 -19.58
C TYR A 531 15.94 16.76 -20.02
N LEU A 532 15.38 17.78 -19.37
CA LEU A 532 14.14 18.41 -19.79
C LEU A 532 14.30 19.25 -21.07
N ALA A 533 15.47 19.82 -21.34
CA ALA A 533 15.74 20.69 -22.50
C ALA A 533 15.60 19.94 -23.83
N GLU A 534 15.97 18.66 -23.89
CA GLU A 534 15.82 17.82 -25.09
C GLU A 534 14.35 17.73 -25.52
N GLU A 535 13.43 17.69 -24.59
CA GLU A 535 12.00 17.66 -24.87
C GLU A 535 11.43 19.03 -25.27
N ARG A 536 12.02 20.13 -24.80
CA ARG A 536 11.58 21.49 -25.13
C ARG A 536 12.00 21.94 -26.54
N VAL A 537 13.18 21.51 -27.00
CA VAL A 537 13.70 21.82 -28.32
C VAL A 537 12.84 21.25 -29.45
N VAL A 538 12.15 20.15 -29.20
CA VAL A 538 11.27 19.49 -30.16
C VAL A 538 9.92 20.21 -30.32
N LYS A 539 9.56 21.12 -29.42
CA LYS A 539 8.31 21.88 -29.44
C LYS A 539 8.42 23.22 -30.20
N ALA A 540 9.62 23.63 -30.59
CA ALA A 540 9.87 24.76 -31.44
C ALA A 540 9.91 24.34 -32.92
#